data_32303079d63b8d057f65a881d9c348e9
#
_entry.id   32303079d63b8d057f65a881d9c348e9
#
_cell.length_a   1.000
_cell.length_b   1.000
_cell.length_c   1.000
_cell.angle_alpha   90.00
_cell.angle_beta   90.00
_cell.angle_gamma   90.00
#
_symmetry.space_group_name_H-M   'P 1'
#
loop_
_entity.id
_entity.type
_entity.pdbx_description
1 polymer ?
#
loop_
_entity_poly.entity_id
_entity_poly.type
_entity_poly.pdbx_seq_one_letter_code
_entity_poly.pdbx_strand_id
1 'polypeptide(L)'
;MDRIYYCLFKYIIYFNLRGGEKYGNSISSNSFYYIIDSLVFSCVSFLIVGLAWPIIKANHNSLLILTSIFMVAIVSCIILHCDLKKRRFVEKIIEQYYSFSQEVKERNSLKWGLLAVLPMVSFLILCVVFIFIQNHY
;
A
#
# COMPACT_ATOMS: atom_id res chain seq x y z
N MET A 1 0.78 6.06 15.80
CA MET A 1 1.19 5.49 14.49
C MET A 1 0.38 4.26 14.09
N ASP A 2 0.09 3.33 15.00
CA ASP A 2 -0.65 2.09 14.69
C ASP A 2 -2.03 2.29 14.05
N ARG A 3 -2.73 3.37 14.39
CA ARG A 3 -4.07 3.66 13.88
C ARG A 3 -4.09 3.99 12.37
N ILE A 4 -3.07 4.66 11.86
CA ILE A 4 -3.01 5.07 10.43
C ILE A 4 -2.78 3.84 9.55
N TYR A 5 -1.78 3.02 9.86
CA TYR A 5 -1.52 1.78 9.13
C TYR A 5 -2.71 0.81 9.23
N TYR A 6 -3.32 0.73 10.40
CA TYR A 6 -4.49 -0.08 10.63
C TYR A 6 -5.66 0.34 9.72
N CYS A 7 -5.93 1.63 9.59
CA CYS A 7 -6.98 2.14 8.71
C CYS A 7 -6.67 1.90 7.23
N LEU A 8 -5.41 2.07 6.82
CA LEU A 8 -5.02 1.94 5.41
C LEU A 8 -5.03 0.49 4.92
N PHE A 9 -4.48 -0.43 5.71
CA PHE A 9 -4.24 -1.81 5.24
C PHE A 9 -5.27 -2.82 5.70
N LYS A 10 -6.01 -2.54 6.76
CA LYS A 10 -7.03 -3.44 7.31
C LYS A 10 -8.03 -3.94 6.26
N TYR A 11 -8.59 -3.04 5.49
CA TYR A 11 -9.63 -3.39 4.50
C TYR A 11 -9.06 -4.12 3.29
N ILE A 12 -7.81 -3.84 2.92
CA ILE A 12 -7.10 -4.57 1.88
C ILE A 12 -6.93 -6.03 2.30
N ILE A 13 -6.51 -6.27 3.54
CA ILE A 13 -6.38 -7.61 4.10
C ILE A 13 -7.73 -8.32 4.19
N TYR A 14 -8.77 -7.67 4.71
CA TYR A 14 -10.11 -8.25 4.81
C TYR A 14 -10.70 -8.63 3.45
N PHE A 15 -10.55 -7.77 2.47
CA PHE A 15 -11.03 -8.03 1.12
C PHE A 15 -10.33 -9.23 0.48
N ASN A 16 -9.02 -9.31 0.61
CA ASN A 16 -8.24 -10.44 0.08
C ASN A 16 -8.55 -11.75 0.83
N LEU A 17 -8.71 -11.72 2.15
CA LEU A 17 -9.12 -12.90 2.92
C LEU A 17 -10.49 -13.41 2.50
N ARG A 18 -11.44 -12.51 2.29
CA ARG A 18 -12.77 -12.87 1.82
C ARG A 18 -12.73 -13.49 0.42
N GLY A 19 -11.93 -12.94 -0.49
CA GLY A 19 -11.67 -13.53 -1.80
C GLY A 19 -11.06 -14.93 -1.69
N GLY A 20 -10.05 -15.09 -0.84
CA GLY A 20 -9.43 -16.39 -0.57
C GLY A 20 -10.43 -17.43 -0.07
N GLU A 21 -11.26 -17.10 0.90
CA GLU A 21 -12.31 -18.00 1.40
C GLU A 21 -13.30 -18.40 0.29
N LYS A 22 -13.73 -17.45 -0.54
CA LYS A 22 -14.68 -17.69 -1.63
C LYS A 22 -14.12 -18.62 -2.71
N TYR A 23 -12.83 -18.53 -2.99
CA TYR A 23 -12.17 -19.33 -4.04
C TYR A 23 -11.36 -20.51 -3.50
N GLY A 24 -11.45 -20.80 -2.19
CA GLY A 24 -10.75 -21.92 -1.57
C GLY A 24 -9.23 -21.76 -1.45
N ASN A 25 -8.72 -20.53 -1.57
CA ASN A 25 -7.29 -20.22 -1.46
C ASN A 25 -6.94 -19.72 -0.07
N SER A 26 -5.99 -20.36 0.60
CA SER A 26 -5.43 -19.85 1.85
C SER A 26 -4.33 -18.84 1.54
N ILE A 27 -4.49 -17.60 2.02
CA ILE A 27 -3.45 -16.56 1.88
C ILE A 27 -2.67 -16.50 3.18
N SER A 28 -1.35 -16.69 3.10
CA SER A 28 -0.47 -16.62 4.27
C SER A 28 -0.26 -15.19 4.76
N SER A 29 0.03 -15.01 6.04
CA SER A 29 0.40 -13.70 6.61
C SER A 29 1.59 -13.06 5.89
N ASN A 30 2.57 -13.86 5.47
CA ASN A 30 3.72 -13.37 4.72
C ASN A 30 3.32 -12.74 3.38
N SER A 31 2.34 -13.31 2.67
CA SER A 31 1.86 -12.75 1.42
C SER A 31 1.28 -11.34 1.59
N PHE A 32 0.60 -11.08 2.71
CA PHE A 32 0.08 -9.74 3.02
C PHE A 32 1.19 -8.73 3.30
N TYR A 33 2.27 -9.14 3.98
CA TYR A 33 3.43 -8.26 4.15
C TYR A 33 4.03 -7.85 2.80
N TYR A 34 4.18 -8.79 1.86
CA TYR A 34 4.65 -8.47 0.50
C TYR A 34 3.72 -7.54 -0.27
N ILE A 35 2.40 -7.71 -0.14
CA ILE A 35 1.41 -6.80 -0.76
C ILE A 35 1.57 -5.38 -0.19
N ILE A 36 1.67 -5.24 1.13
CA ILE A 36 1.86 -3.95 1.80
C ILE A 36 3.17 -3.29 1.36
N ASP A 37 4.27 -4.05 1.36
CA ASP A 37 5.59 -3.56 0.96
C ASP A 37 5.58 -3.08 -0.49
N SER A 38 4.97 -3.84 -1.40
CA SER A 38 4.83 -3.48 -2.81
C SER A 38 4.04 -2.19 -3.00
N LEU A 39 2.92 -2.03 -2.29
CA LEU A 39 2.11 -0.82 -2.34
C LEU A 39 2.86 0.39 -1.80
N VAL A 40 3.51 0.25 -0.65
CA VAL A 40 4.29 1.34 -0.04
C VAL A 40 5.47 1.72 -0.92
N PHE A 41 6.22 0.74 -1.44
CA PHE A 41 7.34 0.99 -2.35
C PHE A 41 6.89 1.77 -3.59
N SER A 42 5.79 1.36 -4.22
CA SER A 42 5.24 2.02 -5.40
C SER A 42 4.82 3.46 -5.09
N CYS A 43 4.09 3.67 -3.98
CA CYS A 43 3.64 4.99 -3.56
C CYS A 43 4.81 5.92 -3.23
N VAL A 44 5.77 5.45 -2.44
CA VAL A 44 6.93 6.26 -2.03
C VAL A 44 7.80 6.59 -3.24
N SER A 45 8.11 5.61 -4.08
CA SER A 45 8.91 5.82 -5.30
C SER A 45 8.26 6.85 -6.22
N PHE A 46 6.95 6.72 -6.45
CA PHE A 46 6.21 7.65 -7.32
C PHE A 46 6.18 9.06 -6.76
N LEU A 47 5.91 9.24 -5.47
CA LEU A 47 5.89 10.55 -4.83
C LEU A 47 7.27 11.23 -4.90
N ILE A 48 8.35 10.49 -4.60
CA ILE A 48 9.69 11.04 -4.60
C ILE A 48 10.13 11.38 -6.03
N VAL A 49 9.90 10.49 -7.00
CA VAL A 49 10.20 10.77 -8.43
C VAL A 49 9.43 11.99 -8.90
N GLY A 50 8.15 12.08 -8.55
CA GLY A 50 7.33 13.22 -8.88
C GLY A 50 7.88 14.54 -8.33
N LEU A 51 8.20 14.59 -7.06
CA LEU A 51 8.77 15.79 -6.41
C LEU A 51 10.16 16.15 -6.96
N ALA A 52 10.97 15.16 -7.31
CA ALA A 52 12.31 15.35 -7.84
C ALA A 52 12.33 15.60 -9.37
N TRP A 53 11.21 15.44 -10.06
CA TRP A 53 11.14 15.52 -11.54
C TRP A 53 11.79 16.77 -12.14
N PRO A 54 11.55 17.99 -11.62
CA PRO A 54 12.19 19.20 -12.14
C PRO A 54 13.72 19.13 -12.00
N ILE A 55 14.22 18.57 -10.91
CA ILE A 55 15.66 18.42 -10.65
C ILE A 55 16.26 17.36 -11.57
N ILE A 56 15.55 16.25 -11.79
CA ILE A 56 15.97 15.16 -12.67
C ILE A 56 16.06 15.67 -14.12
N LYS A 57 15.08 16.44 -14.56
CA LYS A 57 15.04 17.00 -15.91
C LYS A 57 16.16 18.03 -16.16
N ALA A 58 16.54 18.79 -15.14
CA ALA A 58 17.57 19.83 -15.24
C ALA A 58 19.01 19.32 -15.12
N ASN A 59 19.24 18.09 -14.65
CA ASN A 59 20.56 17.55 -14.35
C ASN A 59 21.02 16.47 -15.32
N HIS A 60 22.28 16.58 -15.78
CA HIS A 60 22.92 15.53 -16.60
C HIS A 60 23.12 14.19 -15.87
N ASN A 61 23.10 14.19 -14.53
CA ASN A 61 23.27 12.98 -13.70
C ASN A 61 21.93 12.39 -13.22
N SER A 62 20.91 12.39 -14.09
CA SER A 62 19.57 11.87 -13.80
C SER A 62 19.57 10.43 -13.27
N LEU A 63 20.49 9.57 -13.76
CA LEU A 63 20.61 8.18 -13.32
C LEU A 63 21.01 8.08 -11.85
N LEU A 64 21.94 8.89 -11.40
CA LEU A 64 22.43 8.90 -10.01
C LEU A 64 21.33 9.39 -9.05
N ILE A 65 20.54 10.36 -9.47
CA ILE A 65 19.39 10.85 -8.69
C ILE A 65 18.33 9.77 -8.57
N LEU A 66 17.99 9.12 -9.68
CA LEU A 66 17.01 8.02 -9.71
C LEU A 66 17.44 6.84 -8.82
N THR A 67 18.69 6.41 -8.92
CA THR A 67 19.21 5.32 -8.06
C THR A 67 19.14 5.68 -6.58
N SER A 68 19.47 6.92 -6.21
CA SER A 68 19.36 7.41 -4.84
C SER A 68 17.92 7.39 -4.34
N ILE A 69 16.95 7.78 -5.18
CA ILE A 69 15.50 7.73 -4.87
C ILE A 69 15.05 6.30 -4.59
N PHE A 70 15.43 5.34 -5.46
CA PHE A 70 15.08 3.94 -5.25
C PHE A 70 15.71 3.36 -3.99
N MET A 71 16.95 3.73 -3.66
CA MET A 71 17.59 3.32 -2.42
C MET A 71 16.82 3.83 -1.19
N VAL A 72 16.39 5.08 -1.18
CA VAL A 72 15.57 5.65 -0.09
C VAL A 72 14.24 4.92 0.03
N ALA A 73 13.58 4.61 -1.08
CA ALA A 73 12.33 3.87 -1.08
C ALA A 73 12.51 2.44 -0.52
N ILE A 74 13.56 1.74 -0.91
CA ILE A 74 13.89 0.40 -0.41
C ILE A 74 14.12 0.43 1.11
N VAL A 75 14.95 1.36 1.59
CA VAL A 75 15.25 1.49 3.02
C VAL A 75 13.96 1.80 3.81
N SER A 76 13.11 2.68 3.30
CA SER A 76 11.83 3.02 3.93
C SER A 76 10.92 1.79 4.03
N CYS A 77 10.84 0.97 2.98
CA CYS A 77 10.07 -0.27 2.98
C CYS A 77 10.61 -1.28 3.98
N ILE A 78 11.93 -1.45 4.07
CA ILE A 78 12.56 -2.37 5.04
C ILE A 78 12.22 -1.93 6.47
N ILE A 79 12.33 -0.65 6.78
CA ILE A 79 12.03 -0.12 8.12
C ILE A 79 10.56 -0.38 8.46
N LEU A 80 9.64 -0.07 7.54
CA LEU A 80 8.21 -0.30 7.73
C LEU A 80 7.89 -1.80 7.90
N HIS A 81 8.45 -2.66 7.03
CA HIS A 81 8.28 -4.11 7.12
C HIS A 81 8.71 -4.64 8.49
N CYS A 82 9.89 -4.26 8.96
CA CYS A 82 10.40 -4.67 10.26
C CYS A 82 9.49 -4.20 11.40
N ASP A 83 9.00 -2.96 11.35
CA ASP A 83 8.10 -2.42 12.38
C ASP A 83 6.75 -3.15 12.39
N LEU A 84 6.13 -3.34 11.24
CA LEU A 84 4.84 -4.04 11.11
C LEU A 84 4.97 -5.51 11.56
N LYS A 85 6.04 -6.19 11.18
CA LYS A 85 6.29 -7.58 11.56
C LYS A 85 6.57 -7.72 13.05
N LYS A 86 7.37 -6.82 13.63
CA LYS A 86 7.62 -6.78 15.09
C LYS A 86 6.34 -6.62 15.89
N ARG A 87 5.37 -5.87 15.37
CA ARG A 87 4.07 -5.65 16.02
C ARG A 87 3.05 -6.74 15.74
N ARG A 88 3.39 -7.74 14.93
CA ARG A 88 2.45 -8.77 14.43
C ARG A 88 1.18 -8.15 13.85
N PHE A 89 1.36 -7.11 13.04
CA PHE A 89 0.27 -6.27 12.56
C PHE A 89 -0.72 -7.06 11.70
N VAL A 90 -0.22 -7.82 10.73
CA VAL A 90 -1.03 -8.62 9.79
C VAL A 90 -1.75 -9.73 10.53
N GLU A 91 -1.06 -10.43 11.43
CA GLU A 91 -1.62 -11.52 12.21
C GLU A 91 -2.80 -11.05 13.07
N LYS A 92 -2.68 -9.91 13.74
CA LYS A 92 -3.77 -9.31 14.52
C LYS A 92 -5.01 -9.00 13.68
N ILE A 93 -4.79 -8.51 12.45
CA ILE A 93 -5.90 -8.22 11.54
C ILE A 93 -6.55 -9.51 11.05
N ILE A 94 -5.75 -10.54 10.75
CA ILE A 94 -6.24 -11.86 10.35
C ILE A 94 -7.04 -12.50 11.49
N GLU A 95 -6.53 -12.49 12.71
CA GLU A 95 -7.25 -12.97 13.90
C GLU A 95 -8.60 -12.25 14.07
N GLN A 96 -8.60 -10.93 13.91
CA GLN A 96 -9.83 -10.13 13.96
C GLN A 96 -10.80 -10.50 12.85
N TYR A 97 -10.33 -10.75 11.63
CA TYR A 97 -11.19 -11.17 10.52
C TYR A 97 -11.86 -12.52 10.82
N TYR A 98 -11.12 -13.49 11.33
CA TYR A 98 -11.69 -14.79 11.64
C TYR A 98 -12.59 -14.80 12.87
N SER A 99 -12.56 -13.79 13.72
CA SER A 99 -13.52 -13.61 14.82
C SER A 99 -14.91 -13.18 14.35
N PHE A 100 -15.06 -12.70 13.12
CA PHE A 100 -16.38 -12.33 12.58
C PHE A 100 -17.19 -13.55 12.18
N SER A 101 -18.50 -13.51 12.45
CA SER A 101 -19.46 -14.50 11.93
C SER A 101 -19.55 -14.41 10.41
N GLN A 102 -19.96 -15.52 9.78
CA GLN A 102 -20.11 -15.58 8.32
C GLN A 102 -21.09 -14.53 7.80
N GLU A 103 -22.19 -14.31 8.52
CA GLU A 103 -23.19 -13.30 8.18
C GLU A 103 -22.60 -11.87 8.16
N VAL A 104 -21.74 -11.53 9.14
CA VAL A 104 -21.04 -10.24 9.19
C VAL A 104 -20.08 -10.08 8.02
N LYS A 105 -19.36 -11.14 7.66
CA LYS A 105 -18.44 -11.15 6.53
C LYS A 105 -19.17 -10.93 5.21
N GLU A 106 -20.31 -11.58 5.00
CA GLU A 106 -21.14 -11.43 3.79
C GLU A 106 -21.70 -10.01 3.67
N ARG A 107 -22.32 -9.51 4.74
CA ARG A 107 -22.91 -8.16 4.76
C ARG A 107 -21.88 -7.06 4.51
N ASN A 108 -20.67 -7.22 4.99
CA ASN A 108 -19.63 -6.19 4.88
C ASN A 108 -18.67 -6.39 3.69
N SER A 109 -18.79 -7.46 2.91
CA SER A 109 -17.85 -7.78 1.83
C SER A 109 -17.72 -6.67 0.79
N LEU A 110 -18.84 -6.09 0.35
CA LEU A 110 -18.85 -4.96 -0.59
C LEU A 110 -18.20 -3.71 0.01
N LYS A 111 -18.51 -3.40 1.27
CA LYS A 111 -17.93 -2.26 1.98
C LYS A 111 -16.41 -2.39 2.12
N TRP A 112 -15.93 -3.58 2.44
CA TRP A 112 -14.49 -3.84 2.53
C TRP A 112 -13.80 -3.70 1.18
N GLY A 113 -14.44 -4.16 0.09
CA GLY A 113 -13.93 -3.98 -1.26
C GLY A 113 -13.82 -2.51 -1.66
N LEU A 114 -14.85 -1.72 -1.42
CA LEU A 114 -14.85 -0.29 -1.69
C LEU A 114 -13.77 0.45 -0.88
N LEU A 115 -13.64 0.14 0.41
CA LEU A 115 -12.64 0.74 1.29
C LEU A 115 -11.20 0.28 0.95
N ALA A 116 -11.02 -0.92 0.42
CA ALA A 116 -9.72 -1.41 -0.03
C ALA A 116 -9.25 -0.69 -1.31
N VAL A 117 -10.16 -0.33 -2.20
CA VAL A 117 -9.87 0.35 -3.47
C VAL A 117 -9.67 1.86 -3.28
N LEU A 118 -10.31 2.46 -2.28
CA LEU A 118 -10.28 3.90 -2.05
C LEU A 118 -8.86 4.49 -1.99
N PRO A 119 -7.88 3.93 -1.24
CA PRO A 119 -6.52 4.44 -1.22
C PRO A 119 -5.83 4.40 -2.58
N MET A 120 -6.09 3.35 -3.38
CA MET A 120 -5.51 3.21 -4.72
C MET A 120 -6.07 4.26 -5.68
N VAL A 121 -7.39 4.47 -5.65
CA VAL A 121 -8.05 5.50 -6.48
C VAL A 121 -7.57 6.89 -6.08
N SER A 122 -7.48 7.19 -4.78
CA SER A 122 -6.97 8.48 -4.31
C SER A 122 -5.54 8.73 -4.76
N PHE A 123 -4.70 7.71 -4.74
CA PHE A 123 -3.33 7.79 -5.23
C PHE A 123 -3.27 8.05 -6.74
N LEU A 124 -4.08 7.34 -7.54
CA LEU A 124 -4.17 7.57 -8.99
C LEU A 124 -4.61 9.00 -9.33
N ILE A 125 -5.59 9.53 -8.60
CA ILE A 125 -6.04 10.92 -8.77
C ILE A 125 -4.90 11.89 -8.48
N LEU A 126 -4.16 11.69 -7.39
CA LEU A 126 -2.99 12.50 -7.07
C LEU A 126 -1.92 12.44 -8.17
N CYS A 127 -1.68 11.25 -8.75
CA CYS A 127 -0.76 11.09 -9.87
C CYS A 127 -1.18 11.90 -11.10
N VAL A 128 -2.47 11.82 -11.46
CA VAL A 128 -3.02 12.55 -12.62
C VAL A 128 -2.93 14.05 -12.39
N VAL A 129 -3.34 14.55 -11.22
CA VAL A 129 -3.26 15.97 -10.85
C VAL A 129 -1.81 16.46 -10.91
N PHE A 130 -0.87 15.64 -10.41
CA PHE A 130 0.55 15.98 -10.41
C PHE A 130 1.13 16.07 -11.82
N ILE A 131 0.81 15.12 -12.70
CA ILE A 131 1.21 15.13 -14.12
C ILE A 131 0.61 16.36 -14.83
N PHE A 132 -0.65 16.68 -14.54
CA PHE A 132 -1.33 17.85 -15.11
C PHE A 132 -0.63 19.15 -14.70
N ILE A 133 -0.32 19.32 -13.42
CA ILE A 133 0.42 20.50 -12.92
C ILE A 133 1.78 20.62 -13.60
N GLN A 134 2.53 19.54 -13.73
CA GLN A 134 3.86 19.56 -14.37
C GLN A 134 3.83 19.91 -15.86
N ASN A 135 2.77 19.59 -16.55
CA ASN A 135 2.64 19.88 -17.98
C ASN A 135 2.17 21.33 -18.25
N HIS A 136 1.64 22.01 -17.25
CA HIS A 136 1.09 23.38 -17.40
C HIS A 136 1.96 24.46 -16.73
N TYR A 137 2.94 24.06 -15.95
CA TYR A 137 3.94 24.92 -15.31
C TYR A 137 5.36 24.43 -15.62
#